data_1b10d2b4f6ee58592fb35c4ba58da207
#
_entry.id   1b10d2b4f6ee58592fb35c4ba58da207
#
_cell.length_a   1.000
_cell.length_b   1.000
_cell.length_c   1.000
_cell.angle_alpha   90.00
_cell.angle_beta   90.00
_cell.angle_gamma   90.00
#
_symmetry.space_group_name_H-M   'P 1'
#
loop_
_entity.id
_entity.type
_entity.pdbx_description
1 polymer ?
#
loop_
_entity_poly.entity_id
_entity_poly.type
_entity_poly.pdbx_seq_one_letter_code
_entity_poly.pdbx_strand_id
1 'polypeptide(L)'
;FGQKWTESDTLNAVIGQGYIIASPFQLGLMAARIASGRNLLPEIVKKNRAAPSLLSFPQEHLDVVRKGMDLVVNGAGTAVRSRLQLENIAMAGKTGTAQVRRIEGAQRGQSGAWKYRDHGLFVFFAPVDQPRYGAAVVIEHGLGGARAAAPIAKDVLTFIYDREQAMKSLEALEAGWGGNIEQRMAAKYAAFQGQPADPPPLDPTA
;
A
#
# COMPACT_ATOMS: atom_id res chain seq x y z
N PHE A 1 -13.72 24.76 -2.68
CA PHE A 1 -14.38 24.30 -3.92
C PHE A 1 -15.71 25.04 -4.21
N GLY A 2 -16.27 25.85 -3.31
CA GLY A 2 -17.43 26.71 -3.54
C GLY A 2 -18.78 26.01 -3.78
N GLN A 3 -18.83 24.69 -3.75
CA GLN A 3 -20.06 23.89 -3.91
C GLN A 3 -20.49 23.27 -2.58
N LYS A 4 -21.79 23.15 -2.35
CA LYS A 4 -22.32 22.44 -1.19
C LYS A 4 -22.00 20.95 -1.30
N TRP A 5 -21.63 20.34 -0.15
CA TRP A 5 -21.49 18.89 -0.01
C TRP A 5 -22.82 18.19 -0.31
N THR A 6 -22.78 17.15 -1.12
CA THR A 6 -23.95 16.36 -1.54
C THR A 6 -23.95 14.96 -0.95
N GLU A 7 -25.06 14.25 -1.01
CA GLU A 7 -25.16 12.84 -0.63
C GLU A 7 -24.21 11.96 -1.48
N SER A 8 -24.08 12.30 -2.77
CA SER A 8 -23.13 11.61 -3.67
C SER A 8 -21.68 11.76 -3.22
N ASP A 9 -21.31 12.94 -2.68
CA ASP A 9 -19.97 13.16 -2.12
C ASP A 9 -19.75 12.29 -0.88
N THR A 10 -20.79 12.14 -0.04
CA THR A 10 -20.73 11.25 1.13
C THR A 10 -20.52 9.79 0.71
N LEU A 11 -21.27 9.31 -0.29
CA LEU A 11 -21.13 7.94 -0.80
C LEU A 11 -19.73 7.69 -1.37
N ASN A 12 -19.19 8.65 -2.12
CA ASN A 12 -17.83 8.55 -2.63
C ASN A 12 -16.79 8.57 -1.50
N ALA A 13 -16.96 9.45 -0.51
CA ALA A 13 -16.04 9.59 0.61
C ALA A 13 -15.96 8.32 1.47
N VAL A 14 -17.10 7.64 1.70
CA VAL A 14 -17.16 6.40 2.50
C VAL A 14 -16.34 5.26 1.89
N ILE A 15 -16.19 5.24 0.57
CA ILE A 15 -15.36 4.23 -0.11
C ILE A 15 -13.93 4.73 -0.40
N GLY A 16 -13.56 5.91 0.14
CA GLY A 16 -12.22 6.49 -0.04
C GLY A 16 -11.99 7.12 -1.41
N GLN A 17 -13.05 7.54 -2.08
CA GLN A 17 -13.01 8.23 -3.38
C GLN A 17 -13.47 9.69 -3.24
N GLY A 18 -13.46 10.43 -4.33
CA GLY A 18 -13.92 11.82 -4.37
C GLY A 18 -12.87 12.80 -3.84
N TYR A 19 -13.28 13.67 -2.93
CA TYR A 19 -12.46 14.80 -2.45
C TYR A 19 -11.51 14.45 -1.29
N ILE A 20 -11.49 13.20 -0.82
CA ILE A 20 -10.63 12.79 0.28
C ILE A 20 -9.20 12.61 -0.23
N ILE A 21 -8.31 13.48 0.25
CA ILE A 21 -6.87 13.43 -0.04
C ILE A 21 -6.14 13.05 1.24
N ALA A 22 -5.31 12.02 1.16
CA ALA A 22 -4.46 11.57 2.26
C ALA A 22 -3.08 11.20 1.75
N SER A 23 -2.04 11.58 2.48
CA SER A 23 -0.69 11.14 2.20
C SER A 23 -0.49 9.67 2.63
N PRO A 24 0.48 8.94 2.07
CA PRO A 24 0.82 7.59 2.53
C PRO A 24 1.15 7.55 4.02
N PHE A 25 1.77 8.60 4.54
CA PHE A 25 2.09 8.73 5.97
C PHE A 25 0.82 8.81 6.84
N GLN A 26 -0.17 9.60 6.45
CA GLN A 26 -1.46 9.67 7.15
C GLN A 26 -2.20 8.34 7.14
N LEU A 27 -2.14 7.59 6.03
CA LEU A 27 -2.71 6.25 5.93
C LEU A 27 -2.00 5.26 6.87
N GLY A 28 -0.67 5.30 6.94
CA GLY A 28 0.10 4.48 7.87
C GLY A 28 -0.20 4.83 9.34
N LEU A 29 -0.31 6.12 9.66
CA LEU A 29 -0.70 6.57 10.99
C LEU A 29 -2.12 6.14 11.37
N MET A 30 -3.05 6.18 10.42
CA MET A 30 -4.41 5.66 10.59
C MET A 30 -4.38 4.17 10.93
N ALA A 31 -3.62 3.36 10.19
CA ALA A 31 -3.47 1.93 10.47
C ALA A 31 -2.91 1.68 11.87
N ALA A 32 -1.89 2.43 12.29
CA ALA A 32 -1.30 2.34 13.61
C ALA A 32 -2.28 2.74 14.73
N ARG A 33 -3.11 3.77 14.50
CA ARG A 33 -4.16 4.20 15.44
C ARG A 33 -5.27 3.15 15.58
N ILE A 34 -5.74 2.58 14.46
CA ILE A 34 -6.72 1.48 14.47
C ILE A 34 -6.15 0.29 15.24
N ALA A 35 -4.91 -0.11 14.96
CA ALA A 35 -4.26 -1.24 15.60
C ALA A 35 -4.13 -1.05 17.12
N SER A 36 -3.66 0.11 17.55
CA SER A 36 -3.40 0.39 18.98
C SER A 36 -4.62 0.85 19.77
N GLY A 37 -5.66 1.38 19.11
CA GLY A 37 -6.77 2.07 19.75
C GLY A 37 -6.39 3.41 20.41
N ARG A 38 -5.20 3.94 20.09
CA ARG A 38 -4.64 5.14 20.72
C ARG A 38 -4.45 6.27 19.73
N ASN A 39 -4.58 7.49 20.23
CA ASN A 39 -4.31 8.71 19.45
C ASN A 39 -2.79 8.95 19.34
N LEU A 40 -2.14 8.09 18.56
CA LEU A 40 -0.70 8.18 18.32
C LEU A 40 -0.34 9.49 17.64
N LEU A 41 0.73 10.12 18.12
CA LEU A 41 1.39 11.23 17.47
C LEU A 41 2.72 10.74 16.90
N PRO A 42 3.01 10.98 15.62
CA PRO A 42 4.25 10.53 15.00
C PRO A 42 5.44 11.31 15.54
N GLU A 43 6.54 10.62 15.79
CA GLU A 43 7.81 11.21 16.24
C GLU A 43 8.97 10.59 15.49
N ILE A 44 9.90 11.43 15.03
CA ILE A 44 11.17 10.99 14.43
C ILE A 44 12.19 10.68 15.53
N VAL A 45 12.20 11.50 16.59
CA VAL A 45 13.10 11.33 17.72
C VAL A 45 12.27 10.93 18.93
N LYS A 46 12.65 9.79 19.55
CA LYS A 46 11.97 9.30 20.77
C LYS A 46 12.08 10.34 21.88
N LYS A 47 10.94 10.79 22.35
CA LYS A 47 10.81 11.71 23.50
C LYS A 47 10.17 10.98 24.67
N ASN A 48 10.54 11.40 25.88
CA ASN A 48 9.91 10.88 27.09
C ASN A 48 8.55 11.58 27.28
N ARG A 49 7.50 11.00 26.73
CA ARG A 49 6.12 11.51 26.83
C ARG A 49 5.22 10.53 27.54
N ALA A 50 4.14 11.06 28.13
CA ALA A 50 3.05 10.22 28.61
C ALA A 50 2.48 9.34 27.50
N ALA A 51 1.97 8.17 27.86
CA ALA A 51 1.32 7.28 26.92
C ALA A 51 0.17 8.00 26.18
N PRO A 52 0.02 7.80 24.85
CA PRO A 52 -1.04 8.42 24.09
C PRO A 52 -2.42 8.05 24.64
N SER A 53 -3.36 9.02 24.65
CA SER A 53 -4.75 8.79 25.04
C SER A 53 -5.41 7.74 24.16
N LEU A 54 -6.47 7.12 24.62
CA LEU A 54 -7.33 6.30 23.78
C LEU A 54 -8.01 7.16 22.71
N LEU A 55 -8.35 6.54 21.59
CA LEU A 55 -9.23 7.15 20.60
C LEU A 55 -10.62 7.35 21.21
N SER A 56 -11.33 8.38 20.78
CA SER A 56 -12.70 8.69 21.21
C SER A 56 -13.78 7.75 20.65
N PHE A 57 -13.38 6.73 19.91
CA PHE A 57 -14.28 5.70 19.39
C PHE A 57 -14.48 4.57 20.40
N PRO A 58 -15.69 3.97 20.50
CA PRO A 58 -15.91 2.76 21.25
C PRO A 58 -14.95 1.64 20.80
N GLN A 59 -14.35 0.92 21.78
CA GLN A 59 -13.38 -0.14 21.44
C GLN A 59 -14.02 -1.25 20.61
N GLU A 60 -15.27 -1.57 20.87
CA GLU A 60 -16.06 -2.55 20.09
C GLU A 60 -16.10 -2.22 18.59
N HIS A 61 -16.20 -0.93 18.21
CA HIS A 61 -16.16 -0.53 16.81
C HIS A 61 -14.77 -0.73 16.20
N LEU A 62 -13.71 -0.45 16.96
CA LEU A 62 -12.33 -0.70 16.51
C LEU A 62 -12.07 -2.19 16.35
N ASP A 63 -12.62 -3.03 17.24
CA ASP A 63 -12.47 -4.48 17.16
C ASP A 63 -13.15 -5.07 15.92
N VAL A 64 -14.33 -4.55 15.55
CA VAL A 64 -15.00 -4.91 14.28
C VAL A 64 -14.10 -4.56 13.09
N VAL A 65 -13.50 -3.36 13.09
CA VAL A 65 -12.60 -2.93 12.00
C VAL A 65 -11.34 -3.80 11.94
N ARG A 66 -10.70 -4.06 13.09
CA ARG A 66 -9.51 -4.94 13.19
C ARG A 66 -9.81 -6.34 12.69
N LYS A 67 -10.97 -6.90 13.10
CA LYS A 67 -11.42 -8.20 12.63
C LYS A 67 -11.67 -8.22 11.13
N GLY A 68 -12.28 -7.18 10.59
CA GLY A 68 -12.44 -7.02 9.14
C GLY A 68 -11.10 -6.96 8.40
N MET A 69 -10.12 -6.21 8.94
CA MET A 69 -8.77 -6.14 8.37
C MET A 69 -8.01 -7.47 8.46
N ASP A 70 -8.19 -8.23 9.54
CA ASP A 70 -7.67 -9.59 9.69
C ASP A 70 -8.23 -10.52 8.61
N LEU A 71 -9.55 -10.53 8.43
CA LEU A 71 -10.22 -11.36 7.42
C LEU A 71 -9.82 -11.03 5.99
N VAL A 72 -9.43 -9.80 5.68
CA VAL A 72 -8.92 -9.41 4.35
C VAL A 72 -7.66 -10.18 3.98
N VAL A 73 -6.81 -10.50 4.95
CA VAL A 73 -5.51 -11.18 4.73
C VAL A 73 -5.59 -12.65 5.11
N ASN A 74 -6.16 -12.97 6.28
CA ASN A 74 -6.11 -14.31 6.86
C ASN A 74 -7.40 -15.12 6.63
N GLY A 75 -8.49 -14.46 6.19
CA GLY A 75 -9.72 -15.11 5.73
C GLY A 75 -9.78 -15.29 4.22
N ALA A 76 -10.99 -15.26 3.66
CA ALA A 76 -11.25 -15.31 2.22
C ALA A 76 -11.27 -13.91 1.58
N GLY A 77 -10.41 -12.99 2.03
CA GLY A 77 -10.41 -11.59 1.62
C GLY A 77 -9.53 -11.30 0.42
N THR A 78 -9.52 -10.02 0.03
CA THR A 78 -8.84 -9.55 -1.20
C THR A 78 -7.32 -9.66 -1.16
N ALA A 79 -6.69 -9.76 0.02
CA ALA A 79 -5.24 -9.86 0.17
C ALA A 79 -4.77 -11.25 0.66
N VAL A 80 -5.57 -12.29 0.53
CA VAL A 80 -5.26 -13.65 1.00
C VAL A 80 -3.93 -14.19 0.43
N ARG A 81 -3.57 -13.80 -0.80
CA ARG A 81 -2.29 -14.19 -1.43
C ARG A 81 -1.07 -13.53 -0.76
N SER A 82 -1.28 -12.50 0.02
CA SER A 82 -0.22 -11.79 0.76
C SER A 82 -0.17 -12.19 2.23
N ARG A 83 -0.85 -13.28 2.63
CA ARG A 83 -0.73 -13.84 3.98
C ARG A 83 0.74 -14.14 4.29
N LEU A 84 1.17 -13.77 5.51
CA LEU A 84 2.51 -14.13 5.99
C LEU A 84 2.64 -15.64 6.15
N GLN A 85 3.78 -16.17 5.75
CA GLN A 85 4.15 -17.58 5.94
C GLN A 85 5.12 -17.67 7.13
N LEU A 86 4.77 -17.00 8.23
CA LEU A 86 5.56 -16.95 9.45
C LEU A 86 4.79 -17.61 10.58
N GLU A 87 5.51 -18.31 11.43
CA GLU A 87 4.92 -18.96 12.60
C GLU A 87 4.53 -17.89 13.63
N ASN A 88 3.29 -17.94 14.10
CA ASN A 88 2.71 -17.05 15.12
C ASN A 88 2.73 -15.54 14.78
N ILE A 89 2.96 -15.17 13.54
CA ILE A 89 2.92 -13.76 13.09
C ILE A 89 1.89 -13.63 11.96
N ALA A 90 0.85 -12.87 12.21
CA ALA A 90 -0.16 -12.54 11.22
C ALA A 90 -0.22 -11.03 10.97
N MET A 91 -0.50 -10.65 9.73
CA MET A 91 -0.74 -9.27 9.30
C MET A 91 -2.23 -9.06 9.08
N ALA A 92 -2.77 -7.94 9.53
CA ALA A 92 -4.09 -7.45 9.15
C ALA A 92 -3.97 -6.25 8.25
N GLY A 93 -4.87 -6.08 7.28
CA GLY A 93 -4.78 -4.95 6.37
C GLY A 93 -6.01 -4.74 5.51
N LYS A 94 -5.98 -3.67 4.71
CA LYS A 94 -7.05 -3.33 3.76
C LYS A 94 -6.47 -2.85 2.45
N THR A 95 -6.90 -3.47 1.36
CA THR A 95 -6.57 -3.05 0.01
C THR A 95 -7.37 -1.82 -0.39
N GLY A 96 -6.76 -0.95 -1.19
CA GLY A 96 -7.41 0.20 -1.79
C GLY A 96 -7.01 0.36 -3.26
N THR A 97 -7.83 1.09 -3.99
CA THR A 97 -7.55 1.52 -5.36
C THR A 97 -7.99 2.97 -5.47
N ALA A 98 -7.05 3.87 -5.76
CA ALA A 98 -7.35 5.27 -5.98
C ALA A 98 -7.40 5.56 -7.49
N GLN A 99 -8.52 6.11 -7.94
CA GLN A 99 -8.74 6.44 -9.34
C GLN A 99 -7.91 7.65 -9.76
N VAL A 100 -7.21 7.53 -10.90
CA VAL A 100 -6.41 8.62 -11.48
C VAL A 100 -7.26 9.52 -12.38
N ARG A 101 -8.31 8.96 -12.98
CA ARG A 101 -9.21 9.69 -13.87
C ARG A 101 -10.68 9.30 -13.64
N ARG A 102 -11.58 10.18 -14.08
CA ARG A 102 -13.01 9.87 -14.10
C ARG A 102 -13.26 8.64 -14.99
N ILE A 103 -14.08 7.72 -14.51
CA ILE A 103 -14.51 6.56 -15.28
C ILE A 103 -15.57 7.03 -16.28
N GLU A 104 -15.28 6.85 -17.57
CA GLU A 104 -16.25 7.06 -18.66
C GLU A 104 -16.60 5.71 -19.26
N GLY A 105 -17.87 5.31 -19.15
CA GLY A 105 -18.37 4.02 -19.64
C GLY A 105 -17.89 2.81 -18.83
N ALA A 106 -17.81 1.63 -19.46
CA ALA A 106 -17.43 0.37 -18.82
C ALA A 106 -15.93 0.21 -18.54
N GLN A 107 -15.09 1.15 -18.94
CA GLN A 107 -13.64 1.07 -18.77
C GLN A 107 -13.23 1.60 -17.38
N ARG A 108 -13.03 0.70 -16.44
CA ARG A 108 -12.27 1.00 -15.22
C ARG A 108 -10.80 1.24 -15.61
N GLY A 109 -10.07 2.13 -14.89
CA GLY A 109 -8.69 2.52 -15.15
C GLY A 109 -7.62 1.42 -15.11
N GLN A 110 -7.99 0.22 -15.54
CA GLN A 110 -7.14 -0.98 -15.52
C GLN A 110 -6.44 -1.27 -16.87
N SER A 111 -6.75 -0.50 -17.90
CA SER A 111 -6.16 -0.65 -19.23
C SER A 111 -5.72 0.70 -19.79
N GLY A 112 -4.75 0.68 -20.70
CA GLY A 112 -4.24 1.87 -21.38
C GLY A 112 -2.86 2.31 -20.92
N ALA A 113 -2.46 3.52 -21.34
CA ALA A 113 -1.15 4.06 -21.03
C ALA A 113 -0.92 4.12 -19.50
N TRP A 114 0.29 3.84 -19.07
CA TRP A 114 0.69 3.73 -17.66
C TRP A 114 0.19 4.92 -16.81
N LYS A 115 0.34 6.15 -17.28
CA LYS A 115 -0.09 7.38 -16.59
C LYS A 115 -1.60 7.46 -16.27
N TYR A 116 -2.42 6.62 -16.86
CA TYR A 116 -3.88 6.60 -16.67
C TYR A 116 -4.36 5.42 -15.80
N ARG A 117 -3.43 4.58 -15.33
CA ARG A 117 -3.77 3.44 -14.48
C ARG A 117 -4.02 3.91 -13.06
N ASP A 118 -4.93 3.25 -12.36
CA ASP A 118 -5.25 3.56 -10.98
C ASP A 118 -4.08 3.22 -10.05
N HIS A 119 -3.99 3.91 -8.91
CA HIS A 119 -2.99 3.62 -7.88
C HIS A 119 -3.44 2.44 -7.03
N GLY A 120 -2.51 1.56 -6.69
CA GLY A 120 -2.74 0.45 -5.76
C GLY A 120 -2.30 0.83 -4.35
N LEU A 121 -3.17 0.62 -3.35
CA LEU A 121 -2.90 0.95 -1.95
C LEU A 121 -3.10 -0.27 -1.06
N PHE A 122 -2.30 -0.36 -0.01
CA PHE A 122 -2.50 -1.31 1.07
C PHE A 122 -2.08 -0.69 2.39
N VAL A 123 -3.00 -0.64 3.34
CA VAL A 123 -2.73 -0.24 4.72
C VAL A 123 -2.75 -1.48 5.60
N PHE A 124 -1.83 -1.57 6.56
CA PHE A 124 -1.71 -2.77 7.37
C PHE A 124 -1.11 -2.51 8.74
N PHE A 125 -1.28 -3.48 9.61
CA PHE A 125 -0.53 -3.58 10.87
C PHE A 125 -0.15 -5.04 11.16
N ALA A 126 0.87 -5.24 11.95
CA ALA A 126 1.37 -6.54 12.36
C ALA A 126 2.15 -6.45 13.69
N PRO A 127 2.17 -7.53 14.51
CA PRO A 127 1.27 -8.69 14.47
C PRO A 127 -0.18 -8.32 14.76
N VAL A 128 -1.13 -9.19 14.42
CA VAL A 128 -2.56 -8.95 14.68
C VAL A 128 -2.85 -8.85 16.17
N ASP A 129 -2.29 -9.78 16.97
CA ASP A 129 -2.57 -9.88 18.40
C ASP A 129 -1.85 -8.81 19.23
N GLN A 130 -0.62 -8.46 18.87
CA GLN A 130 0.20 -7.45 19.55
C GLN A 130 0.83 -6.50 18.53
N PRO A 131 0.09 -5.53 18.01
CA PRO A 131 0.56 -4.64 16.94
C PRO A 131 1.83 -3.87 17.32
N ARG A 132 2.88 -4.03 16.52
CA ARG A 132 4.16 -3.32 16.66
C ARG A 132 4.45 -2.40 15.48
N TYR A 133 3.93 -2.74 14.32
CA TYR A 133 4.12 -2.01 13.07
C TYR A 133 2.76 -1.64 12.48
N GLY A 134 2.63 -0.39 12.05
CA GLY A 134 1.52 0.08 11.25
C GLY A 134 2.06 0.86 10.07
N ALA A 135 1.62 0.56 8.86
CA ALA A 135 2.16 1.15 7.65
C ALA A 135 1.14 1.23 6.51
N ALA A 136 1.55 1.94 5.46
CA ALA A 136 0.85 1.98 4.19
C ALA A 136 1.85 1.81 3.05
N VAL A 137 1.45 1.07 2.03
CA VAL A 137 2.15 0.94 0.75
C VAL A 137 1.26 1.54 -0.33
N VAL A 138 1.81 2.48 -1.09
CA VAL A 138 1.15 3.11 -2.24
C VAL A 138 2.01 2.87 -3.47
N ILE A 139 1.42 2.26 -4.50
CA ILE A 139 2.08 2.02 -5.78
C ILE A 139 1.35 2.84 -6.84
N GLU A 140 2.01 3.88 -7.30
CA GLU A 140 1.48 4.73 -8.37
C GLU A 140 1.26 3.90 -9.64
N HIS A 141 0.08 4.04 -10.21
CA HIS A 141 -0.33 3.33 -11.42
C HIS A 141 -0.22 1.79 -11.33
N GLY A 142 -0.27 1.25 -10.09
CA GLY A 142 -0.13 -0.18 -9.79
C GLY A 142 -1.39 -1.01 -10.03
N LEU A 143 -2.47 -0.41 -10.52
CA LEU A 143 -3.77 -1.03 -10.87
C LEU A 143 -4.62 -1.46 -9.69
N GLY A 144 -4.05 -1.94 -8.59
CA GLY A 144 -4.83 -2.37 -7.44
C GLY A 144 -3.98 -2.84 -6.26
N GLY A 145 -4.48 -2.57 -5.05
CA GLY A 145 -3.75 -2.81 -3.82
C GLY A 145 -3.40 -4.28 -3.57
N ALA A 146 -4.32 -5.19 -3.89
CA ALA A 146 -4.09 -6.63 -3.70
C ALA A 146 -2.93 -7.18 -4.55
N ARG A 147 -2.75 -6.63 -5.76
CA ARG A 147 -1.77 -7.11 -6.72
C ARG A 147 -0.42 -6.41 -6.58
N ALA A 148 -0.41 -5.10 -6.33
CA ALA A 148 0.80 -4.30 -6.37
C ALA A 148 1.33 -3.93 -4.97
N ALA A 149 0.46 -3.62 -4.01
CA ALA A 149 0.87 -3.07 -2.72
C ALA A 149 0.93 -4.12 -1.59
N ALA A 150 -0.05 -5.02 -1.50
CA ALA A 150 -0.08 -6.03 -0.44
C ALA A 150 1.10 -7.02 -0.49
N PRO A 151 1.60 -7.48 -1.67
CA PRO A 151 2.79 -8.33 -1.71
C PRO A 151 4.04 -7.65 -1.13
N ILE A 152 4.21 -6.35 -1.38
CA ILE A 152 5.35 -5.58 -0.83
C ILE A 152 5.27 -5.52 0.70
N ALA A 153 4.07 -5.29 1.26
CA ALA A 153 3.88 -5.33 2.71
C ALA A 153 4.24 -6.69 3.32
N LYS A 154 3.85 -7.79 2.63
CA LYS A 154 4.24 -9.15 3.01
C LYS A 154 5.76 -9.31 3.03
N ASP A 155 6.45 -8.90 1.96
CA ASP A 155 7.89 -9.09 1.83
C ASP A 155 8.66 -8.26 2.88
N VAL A 156 8.25 -7.00 3.11
CA VAL A 156 8.81 -6.14 4.16
C VAL A 156 8.64 -6.77 5.54
N LEU A 157 7.46 -7.25 5.89
CA LEU A 157 7.23 -7.90 7.20
C LEU A 157 7.98 -9.23 7.30
N THR A 158 8.04 -10.03 6.24
CA THR A 158 8.85 -11.24 6.23
C THR A 158 10.32 -10.92 6.49
N PHE A 159 10.85 -9.87 5.86
CA PHE A 159 12.23 -9.42 6.09
C PHE A 159 12.48 -8.95 7.55
N ILE A 160 11.51 -8.28 8.17
CA ILE A 160 11.62 -7.81 9.55
C ILE A 160 11.65 -8.97 10.55
N TYR A 161 10.84 -10.01 10.32
CA TYR A 161 10.67 -11.10 11.26
C TYR A 161 11.54 -12.34 10.94
N ASP A 162 11.77 -12.60 9.66
CA ASP A 162 12.61 -13.71 9.17
C ASP A 162 13.36 -13.25 7.90
N ARG A 163 14.52 -12.67 8.14
CA ARG A 163 15.39 -12.15 7.06
C ARG A 163 15.86 -13.26 6.12
N GLU A 164 16.15 -14.44 6.67
CA GLU A 164 16.66 -15.55 5.86
C GLU A 164 15.61 -16.03 4.87
N GLN A 165 14.37 -16.24 5.33
CA GLN A 165 13.24 -16.60 4.48
C GLN A 165 12.97 -15.53 3.41
N ALA A 166 13.02 -14.25 3.79
CA ALA A 166 12.83 -13.14 2.85
C ALA A 166 13.90 -13.14 1.75
N MET A 167 15.16 -13.31 2.11
CA MET A 167 16.27 -13.35 1.14
C MET A 167 16.18 -14.55 0.20
N LYS A 168 15.85 -15.73 0.70
CA LYS A 168 15.59 -16.90 -0.15
C LYS A 168 14.44 -16.68 -1.14
N SER A 169 13.37 -16.03 -0.67
CA SER A 169 12.23 -15.69 -1.53
C SER A 169 12.61 -14.67 -2.61
N LEU A 170 13.45 -13.69 -2.26
CA LEU A 170 13.96 -12.70 -3.21
C LEU A 170 14.83 -13.35 -4.28
N GLU A 171 15.79 -14.20 -3.90
CA GLU A 171 16.67 -14.92 -4.83
C GLU A 171 15.87 -15.75 -5.85
N ALA A 172 14.81 -16.43 -5.37
CA ALA A 172 13.93 -17.20 -6.24
C ALA A 172 13.17 -16.31 -7.26
N LEU A 173 12.74 -15.11 -6.83
CA LEU A 173 12.10 -14.14 -7.72
C LEU A 173 13.09 -13.52 -8.71
N GLU A 174 14.29 -13.18 -8.25
CA GLU A 174 15.35 -12.59 -9.08
C GLU A 174 15.78 -13.51 -10.21
N ALA A 175 15.83 -14.81 -9.97
CA ALA A 175 16.10 -15.80 -11.03
C ALA A 175 15.07 -15.68 -12.17
N GLY A 176 13.78 -15.51 -11.83
CA GLY A 176 12.70 -15.29 -12.81
C GLY A 176 12.75 -13.94 -13.50
N TRP A 177 13.41 -12.95 -12.93
CA TRP A 177 13.53 -11.58 -13.48
C TRP A 177 14.78 -11.37 -14.32
N GLY A 178 15.61 -12.37 -14.51
CA GLY A 178 16.87 -12.29 -15.25
C GLY A 178 18.06 -11.87 -14.38
N GLY A 179 18.02 -12.19 -13.10
CA GLY A 179 19.09 -11.95 -12.14
C GLY A 179 18.77 -10.83 -11.13
N ASN A 180 19.73 -10.58 -10.26
CA ASN A 180 19.65 -9.55 -9.24
C ASN A 180 19.62 -8.12 -9.85
N ILE A 181 19.40 -7.11 -9.02
CA ILE A 181 19.25 -5.73 -9.51
C ILE A 181 20.51 -5.24 -10.24
N GLU A 182 21.70 -5.60 -9.78
CA GLU A 182 22.98 -5.19 -10.40
C GLU A 182 23.12 -5.81 -11.79
N GLN A 183 22.83 -7.10 -11.93
CA GLN A 183 22.85 -7.81 -13.21
C GLN A 183 21.86 -7.23 -14.22
N ARG A 184 20.62 -6.95 -13.78
CA ARG A 184 19.58 -6.36 -14.62
C ARG A 184 19.91 -4.92 -15.03
N MET A 185 20.51 -4.14 -14.13
CA MET A 185 20.94 -2.78 -14.43
C MET A 185 22.13 -2.79 -15.41
N ALA A 186 23.10 -3.67 -15.23
CA ALA A 186 24.22 -3.83 -16.15
C ALA A 186 23.75 -4.23 -17.55
N ALA A 187 22.81 -5.17 -17.64
CA ALA A 187 22.21 -5.57 -18.92
C ALA A 187 21.47 -4.42 -19.62
N LYS A 188 20.69 -3.64 -18.86
CA LYS A 188 20.01 -2.45 -19.40
C LYS A 188 20.99 -1.37 -19.88
N TYR A 189 22.05 -1.15 -19.11
CA TYR A 189 23.08 -0.16 -19.48
C TYR A 189 23.84 -0.58 -20.74
N ALA A 190 24.19 -1.85 -20.86
CA ALA A 190 24.82 -2.38 -22.07
C ALA A 190 23.90 -2.25 -23.30
N ALA A 191 22.61 -2.55 -23.15
CA ALA A 191 21.62 -2.39 -24.21
C ALA A 191 21.44 -0.91 -24.61
N PHE A 192 21.46 0.00 -23.65
CA PHE A 192 21.36 1.45 -23.90
C PHE A 192 22.59 1.98 -24.65
N GLN A 193 23.78 1.54 -24.31
CA GLN A 193 25.02 1.96 -25.04
C GLN A 193 25.06 1.46 -26.48
N GLY A 194 24.37 0.38 -26.80
CA GLY A 194 24.26 -0.17 -28.15
C GLY A 194 23.15 0.45 -29.01
N GLN A 195 22.32 1.31 -28.43
CA GLN A 195 21.25 1.99 -29.15
C GLN A 195 21.73 3.35 -29.67
N PRO A 196 21.41 3.74 -30.95
CA PRO A 196 21.60 5.12 -31.37
C PRO A 196 20.78 6.04 -30.46
N ALA A 197 21.35 7.19 -30.11
CA ALA A 197 20.68 8.16 -29.26
C ALA A 197 19.33 8.54 -29.90
N ASP A 198 18.23 8.30 -29.19
CA ASP A 198 16.92 8.81 -29.58
C ASP A 198 16.99 10.33 -29.67
N PRO A 199 16.44 10.93 -30.74
CA PRO A 199 16.35 12.38 -30.80
C PRO A 199 15.58 12.89 -29.59
N PRO A 200 15.96 14.05 -29.01
CA PRO A 200 15.27 14.60 -27.86
C PRO A 200 13.77 14.74 -28.20
N PRO A 201 12.88 14.51 -27.24
CA PRO A 201 11.45 14.64 -27.44
C PRO A 201 11.18 16.05 -27.97
N LEU A 202 10.42 16.13 -29.07
CA LEU A 202 9.98 17.40 -29.63
C LEU A 202 9.28 18.20 -28.54
N ASP A 203 9.69 19.43 -28.32
CA ASP A 203 9.07 20.35 -27.37
C ASP A 203 7.60 20.53 -27.79
N PRO A 204 6.61 20.17 -26.95
CA PRO A 204 5.20 20.31 -27.30
C PRO A 204 4.74 21.77 -27.39
N THR A 205 5.66 22.73 -27.16
CA THR A 205 5.40 24.19 -27.22
C THR A 205 6.08 24.88 -28.41
N ALA A 206 6.71 24.14 -29.33
CA ALA A 206 7.28 24.68 -30.55
C ALA A 206 6.30 24.69 -31.72
#